data_e8c9cf2271174f29444602ec78402b1a
#
_entry.id   e8c9cf2271174f29444602ec78402b1a
#
_cell.length_a   1.000
_cell.length_b   1.000
_cell.length_c   1.000
_cell.angle_alpha   90.00
_cell.angle_beta   90.00
_cell.angle_gamma   90.00
#
_symmetry.space_group_name_H-M   'P 1'
#
loop_
_entity.id
_entity.type
_entity.pdbx_description
1 polymer ?
#
loop_
_entity_poly.entity_id
_entity_poly.type
_entity_poly.pdbx_seq_one_letter_code
_entity_poly.pdbx_strand_id
1 'polypeptide(L)'
;LAKLDLTADEAAVLERGLDSLDVRMQAHFDRARALAEYLAANEMVRDVRYPGLSSHPDHAVATGILEHGFGPAVEFDLIGRTAGGLFDALPGEFRTSPAGGATTRLSAPRGKQGSTIRLFAGTDNPLIVAATLDNALRS
;
A
#
# COMPACT_ATOMS: atom_id res chain seq x y z
N LEU A 1 16.07 -13.82 -17.58
CA LEU A 1 16.42 -12.57 -18.29
C LEU A 1 17.13 -12.88 -19.61
N ALA A 2 16.81 -12.08 -20.61
CA ALA A 2 17.54 -12.13 -21.87
C ALA A 2 19.02 -11.85 -21.62
N LYS A 3 19.85 -12.51 -22.40
CA LYS A 3 21.29 -12.32 -22.32
C LYS A 3 21.64 -10.92 -22.81
N LEU A 4 22.29 -10.11 -21.98
CA LEU A 4 22.67 -8.75 -22.29
C LEU A 4 24.18 -8.66 -22.47
N ASP A 5 24.62 -7.99 -23.55
CA ASP A 5 26.03 -7.70 -23.77
C ASP A 5 26.39 -6.37 -23.12
N LEU A 6 26.72 -6.43 -21.82
CA LEU A 6 27.08 -5.25 -21.04
C LEU A 6 28.58 -5.24 -20.74
N THR A 7 29.16 -4.04 -20.71
CA THR A 7 30.49 -3.86 -20.14
C THR A 7 30.42 -4.06 -18.62
N ALA A 8 31.57 -4.26 -17.97
CA ALA A 8 31.63 -4.39 -16.53
C ALA A 8 31.10 -3.14 -15.83
N ASP A 9 31.40 -1.95 -16.36
CA ASP A 9 30.89 -0.69 -15.79
C ASP A 9 29.37 -0.55 -15.93
N GLU A 10 28.84 -0.91 -17.10
CA GLU A 10 27.40 -0.88 -17.34
C GLU A 10 26.66 -1.87 -16.44
N ALA A 11 27.21 -3.08 -16.27
CA ALA A 11 26.63 -4.08 -15.37
C ALA A 11 26.62 -3.59 -13.92
N ALA A 12 27.71 -2.93 -13.48
CA ALA A 12 27.78 -2.38 -12.12
C ALA A 12 26.76 -1.26 -11.90
N VAL A 13 26.53 -0.40 -12.91
CA VAL A 13 25.50 0.65 -12.82
C VAL A 13 24.12 0.03 -12.74
N LEU A 14 23.84 -1.00 -13.54
CA LEU A 14 22.56 -1.70 -13.53
C LEU A 14 22.31 -2.37 -12.17
N GLU A 15 23.31 -3.05 -11.61
CA GLU A 15 23.20 -3.68 -10.30
C GLU A 15 22.87 -2.66 -9.21
N ARG A 16 23.54 -1.52 -9.17
CA ARG A 16 23.25 -0.45 -8.21
C ARG A 16 21.85 0.09 -8.39
N GLY A 17 21.38 0.23 -9.62
CA GLY A 17 20.03 0.69 -9.91
C GLY A 17 18.98 -0.30 -9.43
N LEU A 18 19.20 -1.61 -9.63
CA LEU A 18 18.30 -2.67 -9.17
C LEU A 18 18.28 -2.75 -7.64
N ASP A 19 19.44 -2.64 -6.98
CA ASP A 19 19.53 -2.63 -5.52
C ASP A 19 18.75 -1.45 -4.93
N SER A 20 18.88 -0.26 -5.52
CA SER A 20 18.13 0.92 -5.09
C SER A 20 16.63 0.75 -5.27
N LEU A 21 16.19 0.15 -6.39
CA LEU A 21 14.79 -0.14 -6.65
C LEU A 21 14.24 -1.13 -5.62
N ASP A 22 14.99 -2.19 -5.32
CA ASP A 22 14.60 -3.20 -4.35
C ASP A 22 14.42 -2.59 -2.95
N VAL A 23 15.35 -1.74 -2.52
CA VAL A 23 15.24 -1.02 -1.24
C VAL A 23 14.00 -0.14 -1.18
N ARG A 24 13.69 0.59 -2.28
CA ARG A 24 12.48 1.43 -2.33
C ARG A 24 11.22 0.59 -2.29
N MET A 25 11.17 -0.51 -3.01
CA MET A 25 10.02 -1.42 -3.01
C MET A 25 9.82 -2.04 -1.64
N GLN A 26 10.91 -2.43 -0.97
CA GLN A 26 10.83 -2.96 0.38
C GLN A 26 10.25 -1.93 1.36
N ALA A 27 10.63 -0.66 1.22
CA ALA A 27 10.07 0.40 2.05
C ALA A 27 8.55 0.55 1.84
N HIS A 28 8.08 0.46 0.60
CA HIS A 28 6.64 0.47 0.31
C HIS A 28 5.93 -0.74 0.92
N PHE A 29 6.52 -1.91 0.80
CA PHE A 29 5.96 -3.15 1.34
C PHE A 29 5.85 -3.12 2.87
N ASP A 30 6.90 -2.64 3.53
CA ASP A 30 6.93 -2.55 5.00
C ASP A 30 5.84 -1.59 5.51
N ARG A 31 5.63 -0.48 4.81
CA ARG A 31 4.60 0.49 5.18
C ARG A 31 3.20 -0.04 4.89
N ALA A 32 3.01 -0.72 3.77
CA ALA A 32 1.74 -1.36 3.46
C ALA A 32 1.36 -2.38 4.53
N ARG A 33 2.32 -3.19 4.96
CA ARG A 33 2.10 -4.17 6.01
C ARG A 33 1.71 -3.51 7.33
N ALA A 34 2.44 -2.46 7.72
CA ALA A 34 2.15 -1.73 8.95
C ALA A 34 0.74 -1.12 8.91
N LEU A 35 0.36 -0.53 7.78
CA LEU A 35 -0.98 0.04 7.60
C LEU A 35 -2.06 -1.04 7.58
N ALA A 36 -1.80 -2.18 6.96
CA ALA A 36 -2.73 -3.31 6.95
C ALA A 36 -2.98 -3.83 8.37
N GLU A 37 -1.94 -3.97 9.18
CA GLU A 37 -2.05 -4.38 10.57
C GLU A 37 -2.84 -3.37 11.40
N TYR A 38 -2.57 -2.07 11.21
CA TYR A 38 -3.33 -1.01 11.85
C TYR A 38 -4.82 -1.08 11.48
N LEU A 39 -5.12 -1.20 10.20
CA LEU A 39 -6.50 -1.26 9.71
C LEU A 39 -7.22 -2.51 10.19
N ALA A 40 -6.53 -3.65 10.22
CA ALA A 40 -7.12 -4.91 10.71
C ALA A 40 -7.55 -4.81 12.18
N ALA A 41 -6.88 -3.98 12.97
CA ALA A 41 -7.22 -3.73 14.37
C ALA A 41 -8.21 -2.57 14.55
N ASN A 42 -8.58 -1.85 13.49
CA ASN A 42 -9.46 -0.69 13.57
C ASN A 42 -10.91 -1.10 13.44
N GLU A 43 -11.73 -0.72 14.41
CA GLU A 43 -13.15 -1.06 14.45
C GLU A 43 -14.02 -0.32 13.43
N MET A 44 -13.48 0.72 12.79
CA MET A 44 -14.21 1.52 11.80
C MET A 44 -14.14 0.93 10.39
N VAL A 45 -13.35 -0.13 10.19
CA VAL A 45 -13.20 -0.81 8.91
C VAL A 45 -13.35 -2.32 9.10
N ARG A 46 -13.58 -3.02 7.99
CA ARG A 46 -13.71 -4.49 7.98
C ARG A 46 -13.10 -5.07 6.72
N ASP A 47 -12.93 -6.38 6.71
CA ASP A 47 -12.50 -7.14 5.54
C ASP A 47 -11.19 -6.60 4.94
N VAL A 48 -10.20 -6.34 5.80
CA VAL A 48 -8.88 -5.89 5.35
C VAL A 48 -8.22 -7.01 4.54
N ARG A 49 -7.93 -6.72 3.28
CA ARG A 49 -7.36 -7.67 2.34
C ARG A 49 -5.94 -7.24 1.98
N TYR A 50 -5.00 -7.89 2.61
CA TYR A 50 -3.58 -7.74 2.31
C TYR A 50 -2.92 -9.11 2.42
N PRO A 51 -2.27 -9.64 1.36
CA PRO A 51 -1.73 -11.00 1.39
C PRO A 51 -0.71 -11.25 2.50
N GLY A 52 -0.07 -10.19 3.01
CA GLY A 52 0.87 -10.28 4.14
C GLY A 52 0.21 -10.56 5.48
N LEU A 53 -1.12 -10.45 5.59
CA LEU A 53 -1.83 -10.78 6.82
C LEU A 53 -2.20 -12.27 6.83
N SER A 54 -2.04 -12.91 7.97
CA SER A 54 -2.34 -14.34 8.11
C SER A 54 -3.82 -14.66 7.89
N SER A 55 -4.69 -13.66 8.03
CA SER A 55 -6.12 -13.80 7.78
C SER A 55 -6.50 -13.82 6.29
N HIS A 56 -5.57 -13.44 5.40
CA HIS A 56 -5.85 -13.45 3.97
C HIS A 56 -5.85 -14.90 3.44
N PRO A 57 -6.86 -15.31 2.62
CA PRO A 57 -6.94 -16.69 2.13
C PRO A 57 -5.71 -17.16 1.35
N ASP A 58 -5.07 -16.24 0.64
CA ASP A 58 -3.93 -16.55 -0.22
C ASP A 58 -2.58 -16.28 0.45
N HIS A 59 -2.57 -16.10 1.78
CA HIS A 59 -1.35 -15.75 2.52
C HIS A 59 -0.20 -16.73 2.26
N ALA A 60 -0.46 -18.03 2.35
CA ALA A 60 0.57 -19.05 2.16
C ALA A 60 1.16 -19.05 0.74
N VAL A 61 0.30 -18.82 -0.26
CA VAL A 61 0.72 -18.74 -1.66
C VAL A 61 1.54 -17.47 -1.89
N ALA A 62 1.07 -16.34 -1.40
CA ALA A 62 1.76 -15.06 -1.53
C ALA A 62 3.12 -15.08 -0.85
N THR A 63 3.24 -15.73 0.31
CA THR A 63 4.52 -15.86 1.03
C THR A 63 5.55 -16.61 0.21
N GLY A 64 5.13 -17.60 -0.56
CA GLY A 64 6.04 -18.38 -1.42
C GLY A 64 6.47 -17.64 -2.68
N ILE A 65 5.70 -16.63 -3.11
CA ILE A 65 5.95 -15.91 -4.36
C ILE A 65 6.74 -14.62 -4.13
N LEU A 66 6.46 -13.90 -3.04
CA LEU A 66 7.02 -12.58 -2.77
C LEU A 66 8.11 -12.66 -1.70
N GLU A 67 9.36 -12.53 -2.12
CA GLU A 67 10.52 -12.65 -1.22
C GLU A 67 10.68 -11.46 -0.29
N HIS A 68 10.32 -10.25 -0.74
CA HIS A 68 10.60 -9.00 -0.05
C HIS A 68 9.37 -8.30 0.50
N GLY A 69 8.21 -8.94 0.42
CA GLY A 69 6.96 -8.37 0.88
C GLY A 69 5.79 -8.79 0.00
N PHE A 70 4.61 -8.25 0.29
CA PHE A 70 3.35 -8.66 -0.34
C PHE A 70 2.76 -7.62 -1.26
N GLY A 71 3.52 -6.58 -1.58
CA GLY A 71 3.08 -5.49 -2.43
C GLY A 71 2.59 -4.27 -1.62
N PRO A 72 2.45 -3.12 -2.29
CA PRO A 72 2.12 -1.87 -1.60
C PRO A 72 0.62 -1.58 -1.48
N ALA A 73 -0.25 -2.45 -1.98
CA ALA A 73 -1.69 -2.21 -2.01
C ALA A 73 -2.42 -2.98 -0.92
N VAL A 74 -3.31 -2.27 -0.20
CA VAL A 74 -4.20 -2.82 0.82
C VAL A 74 -5.62 -2.45 0.47
N GLU A 75 -6.55 -3.40 0.49
CA GLU A 75 -7.97 -3.10 0.32
C GLU A 75 -8.71 -3.33 1.63
N PHE A 76 -9.72 -2.51 1.87
CA PHE A 76 -10.59 -2.67 3.03
C PHE A 76 -11.96 -2.04 2.75
N ASP A 77 -12.94 -2.44 3.54
CA ASP A 77 -14.29 -1.91 3.45
C ASP A 77 -14.59 -1.02 4.66
N LEU A 78 -15.30 0.08 4.40
CA LEU A 78 -15.73 1.00 5.45
C LEU A 78 -17.01 0.51 6.08
N ILE A 79 -17.17 0.74 7.38
CA ILE A 79 -18.39 0.42 8.11
C ILE A 79 -19.22 1.70 8.25
N GLY A 80 -20.42 1.68 7.67
CA GLY A 80 -21.38 2.76 7.84
C GLY A 80 -21.06 4.06 7.12
N ARG A 81 -20.17 4.03 6.12
CA ARG A 81 -19.90 5.23 5.32
C ARG A 81 -19.41 4.86 3.92
N THR A 82 -19.51 5.83 3.02
CA THR A 82 -19.05 5.65 1.63
C THR A 82 -17.60 6.08 1.46
N ALA A 83 -16.98 5.61 0.37
CA ALA A 83 -15.64 6.03 -0.01
C ALA A 83 -15.57 7.55 -0.21
N GLY A 84 -16.57 8.13 -0.88
CA GLY A 84 -16.64 9.57 -1.09
C GLY A 84 -16.68 10.35 0.22
N GLY A 85 -17.41 9.86 1.22
CA GLY A 85 -17.45 10.47 2.54
C GLY A 85 -16.10 10.46 3.24
N LEU A 86 -15.36 9.37 3.14
CA LEU A 86 -14.00 9.31 3.68
C LEU A 86 -13.08 10.29 2.95
N PHE A 87 -13.16 10.33 1.63
CA PHE A 87 -12.31 11.21 0.82
C PHE A 87 -12.52 12.69 1.15
N ASP A 88 -13.73 13.10 1.43
CA ASP A 88 -14.05 14.48 1.81
C ASP A 88 -13.39 14.86 3.14
N ALA A 89 -13.11 13.90 4.00
CA ALA A 89 -12.47 14.11 5.29
C ALA A 89 -10.93 14.01 5.24
N LEU A 90 -10.36 13.63 4.10
CA LEU A 90 -8.93 13.45 3.93
C LEU A 90 -8.28 14.61 3.16
N PRO A 91 -6.97 14.89 3.41
CA PRO A 91 -6.22 15.81 2.56
C PRO A 91 -6.25 15.37 1.10
N GLY A 92 -6.37 16.34 0.17
CA GLY A 92 -6.49 16.07 -1.26
C GLY A 92 -5.31 15.28 -1.85
N GLU A 93 -4.13 15.42 -1.27
CA GLU A 93 -2.91 14.74 -1.74
C GLU A 93 -3.04 13.21 -1.70
N PHE A 94 -3.86 12.66 -0.80
CA PHE A 94 -4.14 11.23 -0.76
C PHE A 94 -4.90 10.73 -1.98
N ARG A 95 -5.52 11.63 -2.73
CA ARG A 95 -6.29 11.31 -3.93
C ARG A 95 -5.54 11.63 -5.22
N THR A 96 -4.66 12.63 -5.19
CA THR A 96 -4.01 13.16 -6.38
C THR A 96 -2.59 12.65 -6.57
N SER A 97 -1.95 12.11 -5.54
CA SER A 97 -0.60 11.57 -5.64
C SER A 97 -0.56 10.30 -6.49
N PRO A 98 0.54 10.08 -7.24
CA PRO A 98 0.67 8.86 -8.03
C PRO A 98 0.86 7.63 -7.15
N ALA A 99 0.31 6.50 -7.56
CA ALA A 99 0.55 5.22 -6.88
C ALA A 99 2.03 4.87 -6.96
N GLY A 100 2.58 4.38 -5.85
CA GLY A 100 4.01 4.05 -5.76
C GLY A 100 4.92 5.25 -5.54
N GLY A 101 4.37 6.45 -5.32
CA GLY A 101 5.12 7.64 -4.99
C GLY A 101 5.44 7.76 -3.51
N ALA A 102 5.91 8.95 -3.10
CA ALA A 102 6.28 9.21 -1.70
C ALA A 102 5.06 9.32 -0.79
N THR A 103 3.94 9.80 -1.30
CA THR A 103 2.70 9.96 -0.53
C THR A 103 1.79 8.76 -0.70
N THR A 104 1.26 8.26 0.40
CA THR A 104 0.23 7.21 0.38
C THR A 104 -0.98 7.69 -0.40
N ARG A 105 -1.54 6.83 -1.24
CA ARG A 105 -2.68 7.16 -2.09
C ARG A 105 -3.85 6.23 -1.79
N LEU A 106 -5.07 6.80 -1.82
CA LEU A 106 -6.30 6.05 -1.71
C LEU A 106 -7.13 6.18 -2.99
N SER A 107 -7.80 5.10 -3.35
CA SER A 107 -8.75 5.07 -4.46
C SER A 107 -9.98 4.27 -4.07
N ALA A 108 -11.04 4.45 -4.86
CA ALA A 108 -12.30 3.73 -4.67
C ALA A 108 -12.54 2.84 -5.89
N PRO A 109 -12.09 1.57 -5.87
CA PRO A 109 -12.21 0.69 -7.04
C PRO A 109 -13.66 0.39 -7.43
N ARG A 110 -14.59 0.55 -6.48
CA ARG A 110 -16.02 0.35 -6.72
C ARG A 110 -16.83 1.66 -6.72
N GLY A 111 -16.14 2.79 -6.89
CA GLY A 111 -16.75 4.11 -6.94
C GLY A 111 -16.97 4.75 -5.58
N LYS A 112 -17.26 6.05 -5.60
CA LYS A 112 -17.43 6.86 -4.38
C LYS A 112 -18.64 6.47 -3.54
N GLN A 113 -19.64 5.85 -4.15
CA GLN A 113 -20.85 5.41 -3.45
C GLN A 113 -20.64 4.07 -2.76
N GLY A 114 -19.60 3.32 -3.14
CA GLY A 114 -19.24 2.07 -2.49
C GLY A 114 -18.51 2.29 -1.19
N SER A 115 -18.23 1.22 -0.48
CA SER A 115 -17.52 1.24 0.79
C SER A 115 -16.11 0.68 0.72
N THR A 116 -15.64 0.28 -0.46
CA THR A 116 -14.32 -0.32 -0.63
C THR A 116 -13.28 0.74 -0.93
N ILE A 117 -12.17 0.68 -0.20
CA ILE A 117 -11.02 1.55 -0.38
C ILE A 117 -9.81 0.70 -0.75
N ARG A 118 -9.03 1.17 -1.72
CA ARG A 118 -7.71 0.62 -2.03
C ARG A 118 -6.66 1.64 -1.66
N LEU A 119 -5.75 1.25 -0.79
CA LEU A 119 -4.66 2.09 -0.31
C LEU A 119 -3.35 1.62 -0.93
N PHE A 120 -2.63 2.54 -1.57
CA PHE A 120 -1.27 2.30 -2.06
C PHE A 120 -0.32 3.03 -1.11
N ALA A 121 0.46 2.26 -0.35
CA ALA A 121 1.40 2.84 0.60
C ALA A 121 2.51 3.61 -0.13
N GLY A 122 2.78 4.82 0.34
CA GLY A 122 3.94 5.59 -0.07
C GLY A 122 5.14 5.27 0.81
N THR A 123 6.13 6.15 0.79
CA THR A 123 7.28 6.07 1.70
C THR A 123 7.14 7.04 2.87
N ASP A 124 6.00 7.71 2.99
CA ASP A 124 5.66 8.57 4.12
C ASP A 124 5.55 7.77 5.42
N ASN A 125 5.65 8.47 6.54
CA ASN A 125 5.63 7.84 7.86
C ASN A 125 4.27 7.16 8.11
N PRO A 126 4.24 5.83 8.31
CA PRO A 126 2.97 5.12 8.48
C PRO A 126 2.21 5.52 9.73
N LEU A 127 2.89 6.01 10.77
CA LEU A 127 2.21 6.50 11.98
C LEU A 127 1.42 7.78 11.69
N ILE A 128 1.96 8.66 10.84
CA ILE A 128 1.26 9.88 10.43
C ILE A 128 0.09 9.53 9.52
N VAL A 129 0.29 8.61 8.59
CA VAL A 129 -0.78 8.14 7.70
C VAL A 129 -1.91 7.51 8.52
N ALA A 130 -1.57 6.64 9.47
CA ALA A 130 -2.54 5.99 10.35
C ALA A 130 -3.34 7.02 11.16
N ALA A 131 -2.66 8.02 11.72
CA ALA A 131 -3.32 9.08 12.48
C ALA A 131 -4.27 9.91 11.60
N THR A 132 -3.85 10.21 10.39
CA THR A 132 -4.68 10.95 9.43
C THR A 132 -5.92 10.14 9.03
N LEU A 133 -5.75 8.85 8.76
CA LEU A 133 -6.86 7.94 8.47
C LEU A 133 -7.81 7.83 9.66
N ASP A 134 -7.28 7.67 10.86
CA ASP A 134 -8.10 7.54 12.06
C ASP A 134 -8.97 8.79 12.28
N ASN A 135 -8.38 9.98 12.13
CA ASN A 135 -9.13 11.22 12.24
C ASN A 135 -10.24 11.30 11.19
N ALA A 136 -9.97 10.92 9.96
CA ALA A 136 -10.96 10.93 8.88
C ALA A 136 -12.06 9.89 9.12
N LEU A 137 -11.70 8.71 9.60
CA LEU A 137 -12.66 7.63 9.88
C LEU A 137 -13.60 8.00 11.04
N ARG A 138 -13.14 8.81 11.99
CA ARG A 138 -13.92 9.23 13.15
C ARG A 138 -14.68 10.53 12.94
N SER A 139 -14.46 11.20 11.81
CA SER A 139 -15.12 12.49 11.53
C SER A 139 -16.58 12.37 11.09
#